data_7d72fed3d9e2f35c42ab12be66ba3208
#
_entry.id   7d72fed3d9e2f35c42ab12be66ba3208
#
_cell.length_a   1.000
_cell.length_b   1.000
_cell.length_c   1.000
_cell.angle_alpha   90.00
_cell.angle_beta   90.00
_cell.angle_gamma   90.00
#
_symmetry.space_group_name_H-M   'P 1'
#
loop_
_entity.id
_entity.type
_entity.pdbx_description
1 polymer ?
#
loop_
_entity_poly.entity_id
_entity_poly.type
_entity_poly.pdbx_seq_one_letter_code
_entity_poly.pdbx_strand_id
1 'polypeptide(L)'
;MSLVSSWFRIRFWKRVAAGFVLGALAGWLLGPSAATWFGPLGELYVTLIKMIAVPLVFFAVLHSVSSLHGVKDVAALGSRTFIWFAATATLAVVVGLGVALATQPGLGVEGLTAPTGWHPKVLPEPIKVLLDIVPANPFRALTEGKILQVIFFAGLLGLAFVKIGERSARLRALAGEANDAMIQVTRFVLEVTPFGTFGLIAALVGAYGFEKLLPLATFVGALYLACALQIVVVYGGLLLAHGLNPLKFFRAAFPAMQVAFTSSSSFAAMPIALRSVVRNMGVKEEYAAFAVPLGASIKMDGCGAIYPAISAVFIAQYFHLDLQPAQYIIILLASVLGSFGTAGVPGTATVMVTLVLSSAGLPLEGIGYLVAIDRILDMMRTMTNVTGQMVVPVLVARERGILDLEVYNRASSELVAEQVA
;
A
#
# COMPACT_ATOMS: atom_id res chain seq x y z
N MET A 1 22.12 -30.95 -10.82
CA MET A 1 21.08 -29.89 -10.74
C MET A 1 21.75 -28.61 -10.32
N SER A 2 21.60 -27.52 -11.06
CA SER A 2 22.28 -26.27 -10.71
C SER A 2 21.65 -25.68 -9.42
N LEU A 3 22.44 -25.01 -8.58
CA LEU A 3 21.99 -24.31 -7.38
C LEU A 3 20.82 -23.35 -7.68
N VAL A 4 20.85 -22.75 -8.88
CA VAL A 4 19.81 -21.87 -9.41
C VAL A 4 18.45 -22.58 -9.54
N SER A 5 18.43 -23.82 -10.09
CA SER A 5 17.16 -24.57 -10.22
C SER A 5 16.59 -25.01 -8.86
N SER A 6 17.45 -25.26 -7.88
CA SER A 6 17.02 -25.58 -6.51
C SER A 6 16.43 -24.37 -5.80
N TRP A 7 16.97 -23.17 -6.04
CA TRP A 7 16.46 -21.91 -5.48
C TRP A 7 15.03 -21.62 -5.93
N PHE A 8 14.69 -21.77 -7.20
CA PHE A 8 13.35 -21.52 -7.72
C PHE A 8 12.30 -22.56 -7.31
N ARG A 9 12.70 -23.73 -6.79
CA ARG A 9 11.79 -24.72 -6.19
C ARG A 9 11.32 -24.33 -4.79
N ILE A 10 12.07 -23.46 -4.10
CA ILE A 10 11.67 -22.97 -2.77
C ILE A 10 10.53 -21.98 -2.96
N ARG A 11 9.43 -22.13 -2.22
CA ARG A 11 8.30 -21.20 -2.25
C ARG A 11 8.79 -19.77 -2.00
N PHE A 12 8.32 -18.83 -2.81
CA PHE A 12 8.75 -17.43 -2.81
C PHE A 12 8.80 -16.81 -1.40
N TRP A 13 7.73 -16.97 -0.60
CA TRP A 13 7.68 -16.42 0.75
C TRP A 13 8.79 -16.95 1.68
N LYS A 14 9.19 -18.23 1.52
CA LYS A 14 10.29 -18.81 2.32
C LYS A 14 11.64 -18.16 1.97
N ARG A 15 11.84 -17.87 0.68
CA ARG A 15 13.03 -17.15 0.21
C ARG A 15 13.10 -15.75 0.81
N VAL A 16 11.96 -15.03 0.83
CA VAL A 16 11.87 -13.69 1.42
C VAL A 16 12.05 -13.73 2.94
N ALA A 17 11.42 -14.68 3.62
CA ALA A 17 11.61 -14.87 5.07
C ALA A 17 13.07 -15.20 5.42
N ALA A 18 13.73 -16.04 4.63
CA ALA A 18 15.16 -16.32 4.80
C ALA A 18 16.00 -15.04 4.61
N GLY A 19 15.71 -14.23 3.58
CA GLY A 19 16.35 -12.93 3.38
C GLY A 19 16.18 -12.01 4.59
N PHE A 20 14.99 -11.96 5.17
CA PHE A 20 14.73 -11.17 6.38
C PHE A 20 15.57 -11.64 7.58
N VAL A 21 15.52 -12.95 7.91
CA VAL A 21 16.24 -13.50 9.06
C VAL A 21 17.77 -13.38 8.89
N LEU A 22 18.28 -13.72 7.73
CA LEU A 22 19.71 -13.59 7.42
C LEU A 22 20.16 -12.14 7.41
N GLY A 23 19.32 -11.22 6.92
CA GLY A 23 19.59 -9.77 6.96
C GLY A 23 19.64 -9.26 8.40
N ALA A 24 18.71 -9.67 9.26
CA ALA A 24 18.73 -9.30 10.67
C ALA A 24 19.99 -9.81 11.40
N LEU A 25 20.37 -11.07 11.16
CA LEU A 25 21.60 -11.65 11.71
C LEU A 25 22.86 -10.93 11.21
N ALA A 26 22.94 -10.66 9.90
CA ALA A 26 24.06 -9.94 9.31
C ALA A 26 24.18 -8.50 9.87
N GLY A 27 23.05 -7.80 10.01
CA GLY A 27 23.02 -6.47 10.62
C GLY A 27 23.48 -6.48 12.08
N TRP A 28 23.02 -7.46 12.85
CA TRP A 28 23.42 -7.62 14.26
C TRP A 28 24.91 -7.94 14.41
N LEU A 29 25.46 -8.84 13.58
CA LEU A 29 26.86 -9.27 13.66
C LEU A 29 27.82 -8.18 13.18
N LEU A 30 27.49 -7.45 12.14
CA LEU A 30 28.39 -6.48 11.47
C LEU A 30 28.16 -5.03 11.96
N GLY A 31 27.07 -4.77 12.70
CA GLY A 31 26.75 -3.42 13.15
C GLY A 31 26.66 -2.41 11.99
N PRO A 32 27.11 -1.15 12.17
CA PRO A 32 27.00 -0.11 11.16
C PRO A 32 27.63 -0.45 9.80
N SER A 33 28.62 -1.35 9.78
CA SER A 33 29.26 -1.81 8.54
C SER A 33 28.27 -2.56 7.62
N ALA A 34 27.22 -3.18 8.18
CA ALA A 34 26.21 -3.86 7.39
C ALA A 34 25.45 -2.90 6.46
N ALA A 35 25.23 -1.65 6.87
CA ALA A 35 24.61 -0.63 6.04
C ALA A 35 25.48 -0.31 4.81
N THR A 36 26.80 -0.22 4.99
CA THR A 36 27.73 0.06 3.90
C THR A 36 27.81 -1.10 2.90
N TRP A 37 27.89 -2.36 3.39
CA TRP A 37 28.07 -3.52 2.52
C TRP A 37 26.77 -3.99 1.86
N PHE A 38 25.65 -4.00 2.58
CA PHE A 38 24.39 -4.58 2.12
C PHE A 38 23.31 -3.57 1.80
N GLY A 39 23.44 -2.32 2.27
CA GLY A 39 22.54 -1.22 1.93
C GLY A 39 22.32 -1.06 0.42
N PRO A 40 23.38 -1.09 -0.41
CA PRO A 40 23.24 -0.99 -1.87
C PRO A 40 22.34 -2.04 -2.51
N LEU A 41 22.26 -3.27 -1.97
CA LEU A 41 21.30 -4.29 -2.45
C LEU A 41 19.83 -3.89 -2.19
N GLY A 42 19.59 -3.32 -1.01
CA GLY A 42 18.29 -2.79 -0.65
C GLY A 42 17.90 -1.59 -1.50
N GLU A 43 18.80 -0.66 -1.72
CA GLU A 43 18.60 0.52 -2.56
C GLU A 43 18.32 0.15 -4.02
N LEU A 44 19.08 -0.82 -4.57
CA LEU A 44 18.85 -1.36 -5.90
C LEU A 44 17.44 -1.92 -6.03
N TYR A 45 17.02 -2.73 -5.06
CA TYR A 45 15.67 -3.31 -5.05
C TYR A 45 14.57 -2.24 -5.02
N VAL A 46 14.70 -1.24 -4.14
CA VAL A 46 13.75 -0.11 -4.08
C VAL A 46 13.74 0.67 -5.39
N THR A 47 14.90 0.87 -6.01
CA THR A 47 15.03 1.55 -7.30
C THR A 47 14.33 0.76 -8.42
N LEU A 48 14.50 -0.56 -8.46
CA LEU A 48 13.80 -1.42 -9.41
C LEU A 48 12.27 -1.34 -9.25
N ILE A 49 11.76 -1.31 -8.00
CA ILE A 49 10.33 -1.13 -7.74
C ILE A 49 9.85 0.25 -8.22
N LYS A 50 10.59 1.32 -7.91
CA LYS A 50 10.25 2.68 -8.36
C LYS A 50 10.22 2.78 -9.89
N MET A 51 11.16 2.13 -10.58
CA MET A 51 11.26 2.11 -12.03
C MET A 51 9.98 1.59 -12.69
N ILE A 52 9.36 0.54 -12.15
CA ILE A 52 8.16 -0.07 -12.72
C ILE A 52 6.87 0.65 -12.31
N ALA A 53 6.87 1.43 -11.23
CA ALA A 53 5.65 1.96 -10.63
C ALA A 53 4.86 2.86 -11.60
N VAL A 54 5.52 3.83 -12.22
CA VAL A 54 4.86 4.81 -13.11
C VAL A 54 4.30 4.16 -14.37
N PRO A 55 5.10 3.43 -15.19
CA PRO A 55 4.58 2.82 -16.40
C PRO A 55 3.54 1.73 -16.13
N LEU A 56 3.71 0.94 -15.07
CA LEU A 56 2.72 -0.07 -14.68
C LEU A 56 1.36 0.57 -14.37
N VAL A 57 1.34 1.62 -13.53
CA VAL A 57 0.12 2.32 -13.17
C VAL A 57 -0.54 2.96 -14.39
N PHE A 58 0.25 3.63 -15.24
CA PHE A 58 -0.27 4.28 -16.44
C PHE A 58 -0.98 3.27 -17.35
N PHE A 59 -0.31 2.18 -17.72
CA PHE A 59 -0.89 1.18 -18.62
C PHE A 59 -2.02 0.38 -17.96
N ALA A 60 -1.92 0.05 -16.67
CA ALA A 60 -2.97 -0.65 -15.95
C ALA A 60 -4.28 0.18 -15.89
N VAL A 61 -4.19 1.46 -15.53
CA VAL A 61 -5.37 2.34 -15.48
C VAL A 61 -5.92 2.60 -16.87
N LEU A 62 -5.05 2.89 -17.86
CA LEU A 62 -5.45 3.11 -19.24
C LEU A 62 -6.17 1.88 -19.82
N HIS A 63 -5.59 0.69 -19.67
CA HIS A 63 -6.20 -0.56 -20.10
C HIS A 63 -7.53 -0.80 -19.39
N SER A 64 -7.55 -0.71 -18.07
CA SER A 64 -8.74 -0.96 -17.26
C SER A 64 -9.91 -0.07 -17.63
N VAL A 65 -9.68 1.25 -17.73
CA VAL A 65 -10.73 2.20 -18.08
C VAL A 65 -11.18 2.00 -19.53
N SER A 66 -10.25 1.76 -20.45
CA SER A 66 -10.59 1.56 -21.87
C SER A 66 -11.32 0.23 -22.16
N SER A 67 -11.13 -0.78 -21.29
CA SER A 67 -11.82 -2.08 -21.39
C SER A 67 -13.29 -2.03 -20.93
N LEU A 68 -13.71 -0.95 -20.29
CA LEU A 68 -15.11 -0.72 -19.89
C LEU A 68 -16.04 -0.43 -21.07
N HIS A 69 -15.57 -0.55 -22.29
CA HIS A 69 -16.37 -0.42 -23.51
C HIS A 69 -17.51 -1.45 -23.49
N GLY A 70 -18.76 -0.96 -23.43
CA GLY A 70 -19.98 -1.80 -23.37
C GLY A 70 -20.54 -2.05 -21.96
N VAL A 71 -19.87 -1.67 -20.88
CA VAL A 71 -20.42 -1.74 -19.51
C VAL A 71 -21.27 -0.52 -19.24
N LYS A 72 -22.59 -0.72 -19.09
CA LYS A 72 -23.57 0.38 -18.93
C LYS A 72 -23.39 1.23 -17.65
N ASP A 73 -22.52 0.85 -16.69
CA ASP A 73 -22.49 1.41 -15.33
C ASP A 73 -21.12 1.88 -14.81
N VAL A 74 -20.19 2.29 -15.69
CA VAL A 74 -18.82 2.68 -15.27
C VAL A 74 -18.83 3.80 -14.21
N ALA A 75 -19.66 4.82 -14.38
CA ALA A 75 -19.74 5.92 -13.42
C ALA A 75 -20.28 5.46 -12.06
N ALA A 76 -21.21 4.52 -12.07
CA ALA A 76 -21.80 3.98 -10.84
C ALA A 76 -20.85 3.05 -10.08
N LEU A 77 -20.07 2.22 -10.76
CA LEU A 77 -19.04 1.37 -10.15
C LEU A 77 -17.89 2.21 -9.59
N GLY A 78 -17.41 3.21 -10.35
CA GLY A 78 -16.35 4.11 -9.92
C GLY A 78 -16.73 4.93 -8.68
N SER A 79 -17.90 5.57 -8.71
CA SER A 79 -18.37 6.38 -7.57
C SER A 79 -18.53 5.53 -6.30
N ARG A 80 -19.08 4.32 -6.41
CA ARG A 80 -19.18 3.39 -5.28
C ARG A 80 -17.82 2.98 -4.74
N THR A 81 -16.86 2.71 -5.62
CA THR A 81 -15.48 2.39 -5.23
C THR A 81 -14.87 3.54 -4.42
N PHE A 82 -15.00 4.80 -4.88
CA PHE A 82 -14.52 5.97 -4.14
C PHE A 82 -15.20 6.16 -2.78
N ILE A 83 -16.53 5.97 -2.72
CA ILE A 83 -17.28 6.04 -1.45
C ILE A 83 -16.73 5.00 -0.46
N TRP A 84 -16.53 3.76 -0.90
CA TRP A 84 -15.96 2.72 -0.04
C TRP A 84 -14.50 2.99 0.35
N PHE A 85 -13.69 3.57 -0.54
CA PHE A 85 -12.33 4.00 -0.17
C PHE A 85 -12.37 5.06 0.93
N ALA A 86 -13.23 6.06 0.82
CA ALA A 86 -13.39 7.09 1.85
C ALA A 86 -13.92 6.51 3.17
N ALA A 87 -14.96 5.67 3.11
CA ALA A 87 -15.56 5.05 4.28
C ALA A 87 -14.55 4.19 5.06
N THR A 88 -13.80 3.32 4.37
CA THR A 88 -12.80 2.47 5.02
C THR A 88 -11.59 3.26 5.51
N ALA A 89 -11.18 4.33 4.84
CA ALA A 89 -10.14 5.24 5.34
C ALA A 89 -10.60 5.95 6.61
N THR A 90 -11.85 6.41 6.66
CA THR A 90 -12.43 7.03 7.87
C THR A 90 -12.44 6.04 9.04
N LEU A 91 -12.90 4.82 8.81
CA LEU A 91 -12.84 3.76 9.84
C LEU A 91 -11.42 3.46 10.28
N ALA A 92 -10.46 3.46 9.34
CA ALA A 92 -9.05 3.25 9.63
C ALA A 92 -8.46 4.35 10.54
N VAL A 93 -8.81 5.63 10.30
CA VAL A 93 -8.40 6.73 11.18
C VAL A 93 -9.02 6.57 12.57
N VAL A 94 -10.31 6.24 12.66
CA VAL A 94 -10.99 6.01 13.95
C VAL A 94 -10.32 4.88 14.73
N VAL A 95 -10.01 3.77 14.07
CA VAL A 95 -9.26 2.65 14.68
C VAL A 95 -7.87 3.11 15.13
N GLY A 96 -7.14 3.85 14.27
CA GLY A 96 -5.81 4.38 14.57
C GLY A 96 -5.82 5.30 15.81
N LEU A 97 -6.73 6.26 15.85
CA LEU A 97 -6.90 7.17 16.99
C LEU A 97 -7.31 6.39 18.27
N GLY A 98 -8.27 5.48 18.16
CA GLY A 98 -8.73 4.67 19.29
C GLY A 98 -7.62 3.84 19.91
N VAL A 99 -6.82 3.17 19.08
CA VAL A 99 -5.68 2.38 19.54
C VAL A 99 -4.60 3.29 20.15
N ALA A 100 -4.27 4.42 19.51
CA ALA A 100 -3.25 5.34 20.02
C ALA A 100 -3.64 5.94 21.39
N LEU A 101 -4.90 6.28 21.59
CA LEU A 101 -5.41 6.77 22.86
C LEU A 101 -5.43 5.70 23.95
N ALA A 102 -5.72 4.44 23.58
CA ALA A 102 -5.74 3.33 24.51
C ALA A 102 -4.34 2.84 24.93
N THR A 103 -3.39 2.82 23.97
CA THR A 103 -2.03 2.31 24.20
C THR A 103 -1.02 3.36 24.61
N GLN A 104 -1.33 4.65 24.40
CA GLN A 104 -0.49 5.80 24.73
C GLN A 104 0.99 5.61 24.28
N PRO A 105 1.25 5.38 22.99
CA PRO A 105 2.56 4.92 22.52
C PRO A 105 3.67 5.99 22.61
N GLY A 106 3.33 7.26 22.85
CA GLY A 106 4.28 8.36 23.00
C GLY A 106 4.81 8.55 24.41
N LEU A 107 4.25 7.86 25.41
CA LEU A 107 4.71 7.97 26.78
C LEU A 107 5.95 7.11 27.02
N GLY A 108 6.96 7.69 27.67
CA GLY A 108 8.20 6.96 28.03
C GLY A 108 9.20 6.79 26.89
N VAL A 109 9.02 7.48 25.75
CA VAL A 109 9.99 7.49 24.64
C VAL A 109 10.93 8.69 24.82
N GLU A 110 12.14 8.42 25.34
CA GLU A 110 13.15 9.44 25.59
C GLU A 110 14.47 9.16 24.84
N GLY A 111 15.26 10.19 24.58
CA GLY A 111 16.64 10.06 24.14
C GLY A 111 16.88 9.69 22.68
N LEU A 112 15.87 9.68 21.83
CA LEU A 112 16.04 9.52 20.38
C LEU A 112 16.30 10.90 19.73
N THR A 113 17.27 10.94 18.83
CA THR A 113 17.56 12.15 18.03
C THR A 113 17.10 11.95 16.59
N ALA A 114 16.62 13.02 15.97
CA ALA A 114 16.27 12.99 14.56
C ALA A 114 17.46 12.56 13.70
N PRO A 115 17.27 11.77 12.63
CA PRO A 115 18.33 11.41 11.72
C PRO A 115 19.03 12.64 11.15
N THR A 116 20.37 12.61 11.08
CA THR A 116 21.18 13.72 10.56
C THR A 116 20.83 13.98 9.09
N GLY A 117 20.52 15.21 8.76
CA GLY A 117 20.16 15.62 7.39
C GLY A 117 18.71 15.37 6.98
N TRP A 118 17.86 14.91 7.90
CA TRP A 118 16.44 14.79 7.61
C TRP A 118 15.75 16.16 7.72
N HIS A 119 15.01 16.55 6.69
CA HIS A 119 14.20 17.77 6.66
C HIS A 119 12.75 17.43 6.25
N PRO A 120 11.74 17.90 7.00
CA PRO A 120 10.35 17.72 6.60
C PRO A 120 10.09 18.44 5.26
N LYS A 121 9.45 17.76 4.33
CA LYS A 121 8.99 18.39 3.09
C LYS A 121 7.81 19.30 3.41
N VAL A 122 7.91 20.56 2.99
CA VAL A 122 6.77 21.49 3.01
C VAL A 122 5.71 20.96 2.03
N LEU A 123 4.54 20.66 2.55
CA LEU A 123 3.44 20.15 1.74
C LEU A 123 2.51 21.28 1.31
N PRO A 124 1.94 21.20 0.12
CA PRO A 124 0.91 22.14 -0.30
C PRO A 124 -0.33 22.00 0.59
N GLU A 125 -1.10 23.06 0.72
CA GLU A 125 -2.39 23.06 1.41
C GLU A 125 -3.29 21.92 0.88
N PRO A 126 -4.16 21.31 1.71
CA PRO A 126 -4.99 20.16 1.30
C PRO A 126 -5.80 20.41 0.02
N ILE A 127 -6.30 21.63 -0.17
CA ILE A 127 -7.02 22.00 -1.39
C ILE A 127 -6.11 22.01 -2.62
N LYS A 128 -4.85 22.41 -2.47
CA LYS A 128 -3.87 22.36 -3.56
C LYS A 128 -3.53 20.93 -3.96
N VAL A 129 -3.46 19.99 -2.98
CA VAL A 129 -3.27 18.56 -3.29
C VAL A 129 -4.41 18.04 -4.16
N LEU A 130 -5.67 18.43 -3.88
CA LEU A 130 -6.82 18.03 -4.70
C LEU A 130 -6.79 18.67 -6.09
N LEU A 131 -6.42 19.95 -6.20
CA LEU A 131 -6.29 20.64 -7.49
C LEU A 131 -5.12 20.10 -8.31
N ASP A 132 -4.03 19.71 -7.64
CA ASP A 132 -2.84 19.12 -8.27
C ASP A 132 -3.06 17.69 -8.81
N ILE A 133 -4.23 17.09 -8.60
CA ILE A 133 -4.60 15.82 -9.27
C ILE A 133 -4.65 16.02 -10.79
N VAL A 134 -5.04 17.20 -11.26
CA VAL A 134 -5.10 17.51 -12.69
C VAL A 134 -3.73 17.96 -13.17
N PRO A 135 -3.04 17.20 -14.06
CA PRO A 135 -1.73 17.58 -14.53
C PRO A 135 -1.80 18.75 -15.52
N ALA A 136 -1.04 19.81 -15.27
CA ALA A 136 -0.80 20.85 -16.27
C ALA A 136 -0.03 20.31 -17.50
N ASN A 137 0.84 19.30 -17.26
CA ASN A 137 1.56 18.59 -18.32
C ASN A 137 1.64 17.09 -17.93
N PRO A 138 0.92 16.20 -18.65
CA PRO A 138 0.89 14.78 -18.32
C PRO A 138 2.24 14.07 -18.52
N PHE A 139 3.06 14.51 -19.48
CA PHE A 139 4.39 13.92 -19.68
C PHE A 139 5.33 14.28 -18.52
N ARG A 140 5.25 15.51 -18.03
CA ARG A 140 5.97 15.91 -16.82
C ARG A 140 5.52 15.10 -15.60
N ALA A 141 4.23 14.82 -15.47
CA ALA A 141 3.72 13.96 -14.40
C ALA A 141 4.30 12.54 -14.47
N LEU A 142 4.45 11.98 -15.68
CA LEU A 142 5.08 10.68 -15.90
C LEU A 142 6.57 10.69 -15.52
N THR A 143 7.33 11.70 -15.93
CA THR A 143 8.78 11.80 -15.65
C THR A 143 9.09 12.11 -14.18
N GLU A 144 8.26 12.92 -13.53
CA GLU A 144 8.40 13.26 -12.10
C GLU A 144 7.77 12.20 -11.16
N GLY A 145 7.10 11.19 -11.70
CA GLY A 145 6.46 10.13 -10.91
C GLY A 145 5.29 10.62 -10.05
N LYS A 146 4.55 11.65 -10.52
CA LYS A 146 3.36 12.18 -9.85
C LYS A 146 2.16 11.24 -10.07
N ILE A 147 2.11 10.16 -9.33
CA ILE A 147 1.20 9.03 -9.57
C ILE A 147 -0.27 9.44 -9.65
N LEU A 148 -0.76 10.34 -8.78
CA LEU A 148 -2.16 10.81 -8.85
C LEU A 148 -2.48 11.50 -10.19
N GLN A 149 -1.57 12.34 -10.67
CA GLN A 149 -1.68 13.01 -11.96
C GLN A 149 -1.63 12.01 -13.12
N VAL A 150 -0.75 10.99 -13.01
CA VAL A 150 -0.64 9.90 -14.00
C VAL A 150 -1.95 9.11 -14.08
N ILE A 151 -2.55 8.77 -12.94
CA ILE A 151 -3.84 8.06 -12.88
C ILE A 151 -4.94 8.89 -13.50
N PHE A 152 -5.04 10.16 -13.13
CA PHE A 152 -6.06 11.06 -13.68
C PHE A 152 -5.96 11.13 -15.22
N PHE A 153 -4.76 11.35 -15.74
CA PHE A 153 -4.55 11.42 -17.19
C PHE A 153 -4.81 10.09 -17.89
N ALA A 154 -4.32 8.98 -17.35
CA ALA A 154 -4.58 7.63 -17.90
C ALA A 154 -6.07 7.29 -17.89
N GLY A 155 -6.77 7.63 -16.81
CA GLY A 155 -8.22 7.45 -16.69
C GLY A 155 -8.99 8.28 -17.72
N LEU A 156 -8.65 9.57 -17.87
CA LEU A 156 -9.27 10.46 -18.84
C LEU A 156 -9.02 9.98 -20.28
N LEU A 157 -7.79 9.54 -20.58
CA LEU A 157 -7.44 8.99 -21.90
C LEU A 157 -8.19 7.66 -22.16
N GLY A 158 -8.31 6.80 -21.15
CA GLY A 158 -9.10 5.57 -21.24
C GLY A 158 -10.57 5.83 -21.51
N LEU A 159 -11.17 6.81 -20.83
CA LEU A 159 -12.55 7.27 -21.11
C LEU A 159 -12.71 7.82 -22.54
N ALA A 160 -11.70 8.55 -23.04
CA ALA A 160 -11.70 9.03 -24.41
C ALA A 160 -11.69 7.84 -25.40
N PHE A 161 -10.91 6.79 -25.15
CA PHE A 161 -10.93 5.58 -25.98
C PHE A 161 -12.30 4.88 -25.98
N VAL A 162 -12.95 4.78 -24.80
CA VAL A 162 -14.33 4.26 -24.69
C VAL A 162 -15.29 5.10 -25.53
N LYS A 163 -15.21 6.42 -25.46
CA LYS A 163 -16.09 7.34 -26.21
C LYS A 163 -15.88 7.29 -27.72
N ILE A 164 -14.64 7.11 -28.19
CA ILE A 164 -14.29 6.94 -29.61
C ILE A 164 -14.87 5.62 -30.17
N GLY A 165 -15.06 4.62 -29.34
CA GLY A 165 -15.65 3.33 -29.71
C GLY A 165 -14.70 2.46 -30.57
N GLU A 166 -15.25 1.79 -31.58
CA GLU A 166 -14.51 0.82 -32.42
C GLU A 166 -13.28 1.39 -33.12
N ARG A 167 -13.26 2.69 -33.41
CA ARG A 167 -12.11 3.36 -34.04
C ARG A 167 -10.85 3.34 -33.16
N SER A 168 -11.00 3.18 -31.84
CA SER A 168 -9.88 3.07 -30.88
C SER A 168 -9.49 1.61 -30.54
N ALA A 169 -10.07 0.60 -31.21
CA ALA A 169 -9.84 -0.81 -30.89
C ALA A 169 -8.34 -1.19 -30.87
N ARG A 170 -7.57 -0.71 -31.84
CA ARG A 170 -6.11 -0.95 -31.90
C ARG A 170 -5.35 -0.31 -30.73
N LEU A 171 -5.74 0.89 -30.32
CA LEU A 171 -5.11 1.58 -29.19
C LEU A 171 -5.45 0.89 -27.86
N ARG A 172 -6.68 0.38 -27.73
CA ARG A 172 -7.08 -0.40 -26.54
C ARG A 172 -6.30 -1.71 -26.47
N ALA A 173 -6.15 -2.43 -27.60
CA ALA A 173 -5.34 -3.64 -27.66
C ALA A 173 -3.88 -3.36 -27.29
N LEU A 174 -3.27 -2.33 -27.85
CA LEU A 174 -1.89 -1.91 -27.51
C LEU A 174 -1.73 -1.57 -26.03
N ALA A 175 -2.72 -0.90 -25.41
CA ALA A 175 -2.70 -0.59 -23.99
C ALA A 175 -2.75 -1.90 -23.14
N GLY A 176 -3.51 -2.90 -23.56
CA GLY A 176 -3.54 -4.22 -22.94
C GLY A 176 -2.20 -4.95 -23.03
N GLU A 177 -1.63 -5.04 -24.24
CA GLU A 177 -0.32 -5.66 -24.46
C GLU A 177 0.80 -4.98 -23.66
N ALA A 178 0.79 -3.64 -23.60
CA ALA A 178 1.74 -2.87 -22.80
C ALA A 178 1.56 -3.14 -21.29
N ASN A 179 0.32 -3.26 -20.82
CA ASN A 179 0.04 -3.65 -19.44
C ASN A 179 0.58 -5.05 -19.13
N ASP A 180 0.36 -6.03 -20.00
CA ASP A 180 0.87 -7.40 -19.83
C ASP A 180 2.40 -7.43 -19.80
N ALA A 181 3.06 -6.65 -20.66
CA ALA A 181 4.51 -6.50 -20.65
C ALA A 181 5.00 -5.93 -19.31
N MET A 182 4.32 -4.91 -18.75
CA MET A 182 4.67 -4.33 -17.46
C MET A 182 4.43 -5.30 -16.30
N ILE A 183 3.39 -6.12 -16.35
CA ILE A 183 3.17 -7.21 -15.40
C ILE A 183 4.33 -8.22 -15.44
N GLN A 184 4.83 -8.55 -16.63
CA GLN A 184 5.97 -9.47 -16.76
C GLN A 184 7.27 -8.84 -16.22
N VAL A 185 7.55 -7.55 -16.49
CA VAL A 185 8.69 -6.83 -15.89
C VAL A 185 8.58 -6.82 -14.36
N THR A 186 7.37 -6.62 -13.83
CA THR A 186 7.13 -6.67 -12.38
C THR A 186 7.50 -8.05 -11.80
N ARG A 187 7.17 -9.14 -12.49
CA ARG A 187 7.56 -10.50 -12.06
C ARG A 187 9.08 -10.65 -11.97
N PHE A 188 9.84 -10.13 -12.94
CA PHE A 188 11.30 -10.16 -12.88
C PHE A 188 11.85 -9.40 -11.68
N VAL A 189 11.31 -8.21 -11.40
CA VAL A 189 11.70 -7.40 -10.24
C VAL A 189 11.35 -8.09 -8.92
N LEU A 190 10.19 -8.76 -8.84
CA LEU A 190 9.79 -9.50 -7.65
C LEU A 190 10.75 -10.66 -7.30
N GLU A 191 11.38 -11.30 -8.28
CA GLU A 191 12.38 -12.35 -8.00
C GLU A 191 13.62 -11.82 -7.26
N VAL A 192 13.89 -10.51 -7.30
CA VAL A 192 14.98 -9.86 -6.55
C VAL A 192 14.60 -9.58 -5.09
N THR A 193 13.31 -9.67 -4.73
CA THR A 193 12.80 -9.33 -3.37
C THR A 193 13.56 -10.00 -2.21
N PRO A 194 13.94 -11.29 -2.23
CA PRO A 194 14.68 -11.90 -1.13
C PRO A 194 16.01 -11.21 -0.84
N PHE A 195 16.74 -10.83 -1.88
CA PHE A 195 18.02 -10.12 -1.77
C PHE A 195 17.85 -8.68 -1.34
N GLY A 196 16.83 -8.00 -1.88
CA GLY A 196 16.47 -6.64 -1.46
C GLY A 196 16.05 -6.57 0.00
N THR A 197 15.23 -7.53 0.46
CA THR A 197 14.82 -7.65 1.86
C THR A 197 16.02 -7.89 2.76
N PHE A 198 16.92 -8.81 2.39
CA PHE A 198 18.17 -9.04 3.12
C PHE A 198 18.96 -7.73 3.27
N GLY A 199 19.21 -6.99 2.20
CA GLY A 199 19.98 -5.75 2.23
C GLY A 199 19.35 -4.66 3.08
N LEU A 200 18.03 -4.45 2.94
CA LEU A 200 17.30 -3.44 3.71
C LEU A 200 17.29 -3.73 5.21
N ILE A 201 17.07 -4.99 5.59
CA ILE A 201 17.02 -5.38 7.00
C ILE A 201 18.40 -5.39 7.62
N ALA A 202 19.45 -5.84 6.89
CA ALA A 202 20.83 -5.79 7.37
C ALA A 202 21.28 -4.34 7.63
N ALA A 203 20.97 -3.42 6.71
CA ALA A 203 21.27 -2.02 6.88
C ALA A 203 20.52 -1.39 8.07
N LEU A 204 19.24 -1.70 8.23
CA LEU A 204 18.41 -1.19 9.32
C LEU A 204 18.96 -1.64 10.69
N VAL A 205 19.09 -2.97 10.87
CA VAL A 205 19.55 -3.53 12.14
C VAL A 205 20.98 -3.12 12.45
N GLY A 206 21.83 -3.03 11.42
CA GLY A 206 23.21 -2.59 11.58
C GLY A 206 23.34 -1.12 12.00
N ALA A 207 22.51 -0.24 11.41
CA ALA A 207 22.57 1.20 11.71
C ALA A 207 22.01 1.55 13.08
N TYR A 208 20.90 0.92 13.47
CA TYR A 208 20.16 1.34 14.67
C TYR A 208 20.29 0.36 15.84
N GLY A 209 20.65 -0.90 15.58
CA GLY A 209 20.69 -1.95 16.58
C GLY A 209 19.31 -2.27 17.16
N PHE A 210 19.15 -3.41 17.79
CA PHE A 210 17.89 -3.77 18.46
C PHE A 210 17.59 -2.92 19.69
N GLU A 211 18.63 -2.52 20.44
CA GLU A 211 18.48 -1.74 21.69
C GLU A 211 17.87 -0.37 21.47
N LYS A 212 18.29 0.35 20.39
CA LYS A 212 17.73 1.68 20.05
C LYS A 212 16.30 1.63 19.50
N LEU A 213 15.87 0.48 19.00
CA LEU A 213 14.50 0.29 18.52
C LEU A 213 13.52 -0.10 19.63
N LEU A 214 14.02 -0.60 20.76
CA LEU A 214 13.18 -1.07 21.87
C LEU A 214 12.23 -0.01 22.43
N PRO A 215 12.63 1.25 22.67
CA PRO A 215 11.73 2.30 23.16
C PRO A 215 10.56 2.61 22.20
N LEU A 216 10.74 2.35 20.90
CA LEU A 216 9.68 2.51 19.90
C LEU A 216 8.81 1.26 19.73
N ALA A 217 9.07 0.20 20.47
CA ALA A 217 8.31 -1.06 20.39
C ALA A 217 6.81 -0.83 20.68
N THR A 218 6.48 0.06 21.62
CA THR A 218 5.09 0.41 21.94
C THR A 218 4.39 1.05 20.75
N PHE A 219 5.08 1.95 20.05
CA PHE A 219 4.55 2.56 18.82
C PHE A 219 4.36 1.52 17.71
N VAL A 220 5.36 0.64 17.50
CA VAL A 220 5.26 -0.48 16.55
C VAL A 220 4.08 -1.36 16.92
N GLY A 221 3.95 -1.75 18.20
CA GLY A 221 2.85 -2.58 18.70
C GLY A 221 1.48 -1.92 18.46
N ALA A 222 1.33 -0.65 18.77
CA ALA A 222 0.10 0.12 18.55
C ALA A 222 -0.28 0.16 17.06
N LEU A 223 0.68 0.43 16.17
CA LEU A 223 0.42 0.44 14.73
C LEU A 223 0.01 -0.95 14.22
N TYR A 224 0.73 -1.99 14.62
CA TYR A 224 0.42 -3.37 14.22
C TYR A 224 -0.95 -3.79 14.72
N LEU A 225 -1.30 -3.44 15.96
CA LEU A 225 -2.63 -3.70 16.54
C LEU A 225 -3.72 -2.97 15.74
N ALA A 226 -3.55 -1.68 15.44
CA ALA A 226 -4.53 -0.91 14.66
C ALA A 226 -4.70 -1.49 13.24
N CYS A 227 -3.61 -1.85 12.57
CA CYS A 227 -3.66 -2.52 11.28
C CYS A 227 -4.34 -3.88 11.34
N ALA A 228 -4.08 -4.68 12.38
CA ALA A 228 -4.73 -5.97 12.59
C ALA A 228 -6.25 -5.80 12.84
N LEU A 229 -6.65 -4.81 13.66
CA LEU A 229 -8.06 -4.48 13.88
C LEU A 229 -8.74 -4.01 12.60
N GLN A 230 -8.07 -3.19 11.79
CA GLN A 230 -8.60 -2.79 10.49
C GLN A 230 -8.82 -3.99 9.58
N ILE A 231 -7.87 -4.92 9.51
CA ILE A 231 -7.98 -6.12 8.67
C ILE A 231 -9.06 -7.06 9.19
N VAL A 232 -9.00 -7.42 10.48
CA VAL A 232 -9.85 -8.49 11.02
C VAL A 232 -11.24 -7.98 11.37
N VAL A 233 -11.33 -6.86 12.09
CA VAL A 233 -12.61 -6.34 12.58
C VAL A 233 -13.33 -5.51 11.51
N VAL A 234 -12.65 -4.52 10.93
CA VAL A 234 -13.32 -3.62 9.97
C VAL A 234 -13.58 -4.35 8.66
N TYR A 235 -12.55 -4.86 8.00
CA TYR A 235 -12.75 -5.53 6.71
C TYR A 235 -13.53 -6.84 6.86
N GLY A 236 -13.24 -7.62 7.91
CA GLY A 236 -14.00 -8.83 8.23
C GLY A 236 -15.47 -8.54 8.53
N GLY A 237 -15.74 -7.50 9.32
CA GLY A 237 -17.11 -7.04 9.63
C GLY A 237 -17.87 -6.55 8.39
N LEU A 238 -17.20 -5.79 7.51
CA LEU A 238 -17.79 -5.34 6.24
C LEU A 238 -18.13 -6.52 5.32
N LEU A 239 -17.27 -7.52 5.23
CA LEU A 239 -17.58 -8.76 4.47
C LEU A 239 -18.78 -9.49 5.05
N LEU A 240 -18.84 -9.67 6.38
CA LEU A 240 -19.99 -10.28 7.05
C LEU A 240 -21.29 -9.50 6.81
N ALA A 241 -21.24 -8.18 6.89
CA ALA A 241 -22.40 -7.31 6.63
C ALA A 241 -22.94 -7.46 5.19
N HIS A 242 -22.08 -7.86 4.24
CA HIS A 242 -22.48 -8.16 2.85
C HIS A 242 -22.80 -9.64 2.59
N GLY A 243 -22.89 -10.46 3.65
CA GLY A 243 -23.20 -11.88 3.56
C GLY A 243 -22.04 -12.71 2.95
N LEU A 244 -20.82 -12.24 3.09
CA LEU A 244 -19.61 -12.90 2.59
C LEU A 244 -18.80 -13.50 3.75
N ASN A 245 -18.21 -14.69 3.53
CA ASN A 245 -17.39 -15.34 4.55
C ASN A 245 -15.99 -14.75 4.59
N PRO A 246 -15.56 -14.07 5.69
CA PRO A 246 -14.24 -13.45 5.77
C PRO A 246 -13.08 -14.44 5.68
N LEU A 247 -13.24 -15.66 6.20
CA LEU A 247 -12.17 -16.66 6.14
C LEU A 247 -11.81 -17.06 4.71
N LYS A 248 -12.82 -17.16 3.84
CA LYS A 248 -12.61 -17.43 2.41
C LYS A 248 -11.88 -16.27 1.75
N PHE A 249 -12.30 -15.04 2.03
CA PHE A 249 -11.63 -13.85 1.56
C PHE A 249 -10.15 -13.83 1.99
N PHE A 250 -9.86 -13.96 3.28
CA PHE A 250 -8.49 -13.88 3.77
C PHE A 250 -7.59 -15.00 3.23
N ARG A 251 -8.12 -16.20 3.04
CA ARG A 251 -7.36 -17.28 2.38
C ARG A 251 -6.99 -16.93 0.93
N ALA A 252 -7.95 -16.38 0.18
CA ALA A 252 -7.73 -15.94 -1.20
C ALA A 252 -6.79 -14.72 -1.28
N ALA A 253 -6.85 -13.81 -0.32
CA ALA A 253 -6.05 -12.59 -0.23
C ALA A 253 -4.61 -12.85 0.25
N PHE A 254 -4.38 -13.94 1.00
CA PHE A 254 -3.13 -14.19 1.73
C PHE A 254 -1.85 -14.10 0.87
N PRO A 255 -1.78 -14.63 -0.36
CA PRO A 255 -0.59 -14.49 -1.19
C PRO A 255 -0.23 -13.03 -1.49
N ALA A 256 -1.22 -12.19 -1.78
CA ALA A 256 -1.00 -10.76 -2.02
C ALA A 256 -0.61 -10.03 -0.73
N MET A 257 -1.23 -10.38 0.41
CA MET A 257 -0.89 -9.84 1.73
C MET A 257 0.56 -10.15 2.11
N GLN A 258 1.04 -11.37 1.86
CA GLN A 258 2.44 -11.75 2.12
C GLN A 258 3.42 -10.93 1.29
N VAL A 259 3.16 -10.77 -0.01
CA VAL A 259 4.02 -9.95 -0.87
C VAL A 259 3.98 -8.49 -0.44
N ALA A 260 2.82 -7.95 -0.10
CA ALA A 260 2.68 -6.59 0.43
C ALA A 260 3.51 -6.38 1.71
N PHE A 261 3.41 -7.32 2.66
CA PHE A 261 4.16 -7.27 3.91
C PHE A 261 5.67 -7.29 3.69
N THR A 262 6.16 -8.17 2.84
CA THR A 262 7.60 -8.36 2.63
C THR A 262 8.23 -7.29 1.74
N SER A 263 7.52 -6.83 0.72
CA SER A 263 8.03 -5.81 -0.21
C SER A 263 7.82 -4.37 0.27
N SER A 264 6.83 -4.13 1.16
CA SER A 264 6.34 -2.80 1.50
C SER A 264 5.97 -1.97 0.25
N SER A 265 5.37 -2.63 -0.74
CA SER A 265 4.94 -1.99 -1.99
C SER A 265 3.59 -2.54 -2.44
N SER A 266 2.59 -1.67 -2.47
CA SER A 266 1.26 -2.01 -3.01
C SER A 266 1.33 -2.35 -4.50
N PHE A 267 2.20 -1.67 -5.26
CA PHE A 267 2.40 -1.96 -6.68
C PHE A 267 3.04 -3.32 -6.93
N ALA A 268 4.00 -3.73 -6.07
CA ALA A 268 4.59 -5.06 -6.18
C ALA A 268 3.58 -6.18 -5.89
N ALA A 269 2.63 -5.96 -4.98
CA ALA A 269 1.58 -6.90 -4.65
C ALA A 269 0.40 -6.87 -5.65
N MET A 270 0.24 -5.79 -6.42
CA MET A 270 -0.91 -5.53 -7.28
C MET A 270 -1.23 -6.64 -8.28
N PRO A 271 -0.28 -7.21 -9.04
CA PRO A 271 -0.61 -8.29 -9.98
C PRO A 271 -1.18 -9.53 -9.29
N ILE A 272 -0.69 -9.84 -8.09
CA ILE A 272 -1.17 -10.98 -7.31
C ILE A 272 -2.55 -10.65 -6.72
N ALA A 273 -2.74 -9.42 -6.23
CA ALA A 273 -4.02 -8.95 -5.72
C ALA A 273 -5.10 -8.97 -6.82
N LEU A 274 -4.79 -8.48 -8.02
CA LEU A 274 -5.71 -8.53 -9.17
C LEU A 274 -6.08 -9.98 -9.52
N ARG A 275 -5.10 -10.86 -9.63
CA ARG A 275 -5.34 -12.28 -9.90
C ARG A 275 -6.22 -12.92 -8.81
N SER A 276 -5.97 -12.62 -7.52
CA SER A 276 -6.78 -13.14 -6.41
C SER A 276 -8.21 -12.63 -6.46
N VAL A 277 -8.42 -11.35 -6.74
CA VAL A 277 -9.74 -10.71 -6.81
C VAL A 277 -10.57 -11.32 -7.96
N VAL A 278 -9.97 -11.56 -9.12
CA VAL A 278 -10.67 -12.13 -10.29
C VAL A 278 -10.87 -13.64 -10.11
N ARG A 279 -9.78 -14.40 -9.93
CA ARG A 279 -9.83 -15.86 -10.01
C ARG A 279 -10.29 -16.55 -8.74
N ASN A 280 -9.93 -15.98 -7.57
CA ASN A 280 -10.18 -16.63 -6.29
C ASN A 280 -11.37 -16.01 -5.53
N MET A 281 -11.74 -14.77 -5.86
CA MET A 281 -12.86 -14.06 -5.21
C MET A 281 -14.05 -13.84 -6.14
N GLY A 282 -13.93 -14.11 -7.45
CA GLY A 282 -15.05 -14.09 -8.39
C GLY A 282 -15.53 -12.70 -8.82
N VAL A 283 -14.70 -11.67 -8.69
CA VAL A 283 -15.02 -10.33 -9.21
C VAL A 283 -14.78 -10.32 -10.71
N LYS A 284 -15.72 -9.73 -11.49
CA LYS A 284 -15.55 -9.59 -12.94
C LYS A 284 -14.26 -8.86 -13.30
N GLU A 285 -13.52 -9.39 -14.27
CA GLU A 285 -12.18 -8.92 -14.64
C GLU A 285 -12.18 -7.45 -15.07
N GLU A 286 -13.17 -7.00 -15.84
CA GLU A 286 -13.27 -5.63 -16.33
C GLU A 286 -13.34 -4.62 -15.17
N TYR A 287 -14.07 -4.96 -14.09
CA TYR A 287 -14.16 -4.11 -12.92
C TYR A 287 -12.91 -4.24 -12.02
N ALA A 288 -12.45 -5.45 -11.79
CA ALA A 288 -11.25 -5.69 -10.96
C ALA A 288 -10.00 -5.00 -11.55
N ALA A 289 -9.83 -5.06 -12.89
CA ALA A 289 -8.75 -4.42 -13.61
C ALA A 289 -8.76 -2.87 -13.51
N PHE A 290 -9.89 -2.27 -13.21
CA PHE A 290 -10.00 -0.86 -12.84
C PHE A 290 -9.77 -0.63 -11.34
N ALA A 291 -10.50 -1.34 -10.48
CA ALA A 291 -10.60 -1.04 -9.05
C ALA A 291 -9.31 -1.38 -8.28
N VAL A 292 -8.61 -2.48 -8.63
CA VAL A 292 -7.39 -2.92 -7.92
C VAL A 292 -6.20 -1.98 -8.21
N PRO A 293 -5.86 -1.62 -9.48
CA PRO A 293 -4.81 -0.64 -9.74
C PRO A 293 -5.12 0.75 -9.20
N LEU A 294 -6.37 1.20 -9.28
CA LEU A 294 -6.81 2.44 -8.66
C LEU A 294 -6.56 2.39 -7.14
N GLY A 295 -6.97 1.29 -6.50
CA GLY A 295 -6.74 1.06 -5.08
C GLY A 295 -5.25 1.05 -4.71
N ALA A 296 -4.40 0.41 -5.52
CA ALA A 296 -2.95 0.40 -5.31
C ALA A 296 -2.32 1.81 -5.32
N SER A 297 -3.04 2.80 -5.81
CA SER A 297 -2.58 4.18 -5.93
C SER A 297 -3.18 5.12 -4.90
N ILE A 298 -4.46 4.93 -4.52
CA ILE A 298 -5.19 5.89 -3.69
C ILE A 298 -5.89 5.28 -2.48
N LYS A 299 -5.79 3.96 -2.27
CA LYS A 299 -6.42 3.25 -1.15
C LYS A 299 -5.34 2.84 -0.13
N MET A 300 -4.98 3.78 0.74
CA MET A 300 -3.84 3.64 1.65
C MET A 300 -4.26 3.75 3.12
N ASP A 301 -5.13 2.83 3.58
CA ASP A 301 -5.65 2.85 4.96
C ASP A 301 -4.55 2.70 6.01
N GLY A 302 -3.52 1.88 5.75
CA GLY A 302 -2.38 1.74 6.64
C GLY A 302 -1.42 2.94 6.59
N CYS A 303 -1.03 3.38 5.37
CA CYS A 303 0.00 4.40 5.17
C CYS A 303 -0.53 5.83 5.29
N GLY A 304 -1.73 6.08 4.79
CA GLY A 304 -2.31 7.43 4.72
C GLY A 304 -3.34 7.73 5.80
N ALA A 305 -3.94 6.71 6.43
CA ALA A 305 -4.96 6.88 7.44
C ALA A 305 -4.49 6.48 8.85
N ILE A 306 -4.20 5.20 9.11
CA ILE A 306 -3.82 4.70 10.45
C ILE A 306 -2.51 5.33 10.91
N TYR A 307 -1.47 5.29 10.09
CA TYR A 307 -0.14 5.74 10.49
C TYR A 307 -0.07 7.22 10.86
N PRO A 308 -0.59 8.16 10.04
CA PRO A 308 -0.59 9.56 10.43
C PRO A 308 -1.43 9.84 11.68
N ALA A 309 -2.55 9.13 11.86
CA ALA A 309 -3.42 9.29 13.03
C ALA A 309 -2.71 8.87 14.33
N ILE A 310 -2.06 7.69 14.34
CA ILE A 310 -1.28 7.21 15.48
C ILE A 310 -0.07 8.12 15.72
N SER A 311 0.61 8.56 14.65
CA SER A 311 1.77 9.44 14.74
C SER A 311 1.43 10.79 15.37
N ALA A 312 0.26 11.36 15.06
CA ALA A 312 -0.19 12.61 15.64
C ALA A 312 -0.39 12.49 17.15
N VAL A 313 -1.04 11.42 17.62
CA VAL A 313 -1.21 11.15 19.06
C VAL A 313 0.14 10.87 19.73
N PHE A 314 0.99 10.05 19.10
CA PHE A 314 2.33 9.76 19.59
C PHE A 314 3.16 11.05 19.81
N ILE A 315 3.19 11.93 18.80
CA ILE A 315 3.96 13.18 18.85
C ILE A 315 3.36 14.15 19.88
N ALA A 316 2.05 14.24 19.97
CA ALA A 316 1.42 15.04 21.00
C ALA A 316 1.80 14.56 22.40
N GLN A 317 1.75 13.26 22.66
CA GLN A 317 2.15 12.66 23.93
C GLN A 317 3.65 12.86 24.22
N TYR A 318 4.50 12.66 23.20
CA TYR A 318 5.95 12.83 23.32
C TYR A 318 6.35 14.27 23.72
N PHE A 319 5.68 15.28 23.16
CA PHE A 319 5.92 16.68 23.46
C PHE A 319 5.01 17.22 24.59
N HIS A 320 4.28 16.32 25.28
CA HIS A 320 3.36 16.67 26.38
C HIS A 320 2.30 17.72 25.98
N LEU A 321 1.75 17.58 24.77
CA LEU A 321 0.71 18.44 24.22
C LEU A 321 -0.66 17.77 24.35
N ASP A 322 -1.64 18.49 24.91
CA ASP A 322 -3.02 18.05 24.99
C ASP A 322 -3.76 18.35 23.70
N LEU A 323 -4.18 17.29 22.98
CA LEU A 323 -4.96 17.42 21.76
C LEU A 323 -6.39 17.92 22.09
N GLN A 324 -6.78 19.01 21.46
CA GLN A 324 -8.13 19.56 21.55
C GLN A 324 -9.09 18.81 20.60
N PRO A 325 -10.41 18.80 20.88
CA PRO A 325 -11.40 18.12 20.01
C PRO A 325 -11.32 18.53 18.53
N ALA A 326 -11.05 19.81 18.26
CA ALA A 326 -10.87 20.32 16.91
C ALA A 326 -9.68 19.68 16.19
N GLN A 327 -8.58 19.39 16.92
CA GLN A 327 -7.39 18.76 16.34
C GLN A 327 -7.66 17.32 15.95
N TYR A 328 -8.47 16.55 16.71
CA TYR A 328 -8.89 15.20 16.31
C TYR A 328 -9.69 15.20 15.00
N ILE A 329 -10.56 16.20 14.79
CA ILE A 329 -11.31 16.37 13.54
C ILE A 329 -10.34 16.69 12.40
N ILE A 330 -9.38 17.59 12.62
CA ILE A 330 -8.36 17.94 11.63
C ILE A 330 -7.51 16.70 11.28
N ILE A 331 -7.06 15.95 12.29
CA ILE A 331 -6.29 14.71 12.08
C ILE A 331 -7.11 13.70 11.25
N LEU A 332 -8.40 13.53 11.56
CA LEU A 332 -9.28 12.65 10.82
C LEU A 332 -9.40 13.08 9.36
N LEU A 333 -9.74 14.33 9.11
CA LEU A 333 -9.92 14.83 7.73
C LEU A 333 -8.62 14.80 6.94
N ALA A 334 -7.51 15.27 7.54
CA ALA A 334 -6.21 15.28 6.89
C ALA A 334 -5.68 13.86 6.60
N SER A 335 -5.94 12.89 7.50
CA SER A 335 -5.54 11.49 7.29
C SER A 335 -6.38 10.80 6.23
N VAL A 336 -7.70 11.05 6.17
CA VAL A 336 -8.56 10.52 5.08
C VAL A 336 -8.09 11.06 3.73
N LEU A 337 -7.87 12.37 3.62
CA LEU A 337 -7.32 12.97 2.40
C LEU A 337 -5.91 12.47 2.09
N GLY A 338 -5.09 12.27 3.12
CA GLY A 338 -3.76 11.68 3.04
C GLY A 338 -3.78 10.25 2.47
N SER A 339 -4.82 9.45 2.81
CA SER A 339 -4.99 8.12 2.23
C SER A 339 -5.10 8.16 0.70
N PHE A 340 -5.82 9.14 0.16
CA PHE A 340 -5.93 9.33 -1.30
C PHE A 340 -4.66 9.94 -1.94
N GLY A 341 -3.86 10.65 -1.15
CA GLY A 341 -2.62 11.31 -1.61
C GLY A 341 -1.35 10.46 -1.49
N THR A 342 -1.43 9.30 -0.86
CA THR A 342 -0.26 8.44 -0.62
C THR A 342 -0.03 7.51 -1.81
N ALA A 343 1.17 7.51 -2.39
CA ALA A 343 1.52 6.55 -3.44
C ALA A 343 1.89 5.18 -2.85
N GLY A 344 1.63 4.10 -3.62
CA GLY A 344 1.90 2.71 -3.22
C GLY A 344 3.37 2.29 -3.26
N VAL A 345 4.29 3.21 -2.93
CA VAL A 345 5.75 2.98 -2.90
C VAL A 345 6.32 3.32 -1.52
N PRO A 346 7.41 2.65 -1.11
CA PRO A 346 8.02 2.87 0.20
C PRO A 346 8.41 4.34 0.46
N GLY A 347 8.22 4.82 1.69
CA GLY A 347 8.65 6.15 2.15
C GLY A 347 7.65 7.29 1.90
N THR A 348 6.57 7.09 1.14
CA THR A 348 5.57 8.14 0.89
C THR A 348 4.69 8.44 2.09
N ALA A 349 4.53 7.49 3.00
CA ALA A 349 3.74 7.64 4.21
C ALA A 349 4.28 8.71 5.16
N THR A 350 5.61 8.90 5.23
CA THR A 350 6.23 9.96 6.04
C THR A 350 5.78 11.35 5.60
N VAL A 351 5.57 11.54 4.30
CA VAL A 351 5.03 12.80 3.73
C VAL A 351 3.62 13.06 4.26
N MET A 352 2.81 12.00 4.38
CA MET A 352 1.44 12.13 4.91
C MET A 352 1.42 12.41 6.41
N VAL A 353 2.35 11.84 7.18
CA VAL A 353 2.52 12.22 8.60
C VAL A 353 2.82 13.71 8.70
N THR A 354 3.74 14.22 7.89
CA THR A 354 4.06 15.66 7.86
C THR A 354 2.82 16.52 7.57
N LEU A 355 1.97 16.10 6.61
CA LEU A 355 0.72 16.78 6.28
C LEU A 355 -0.20 16.86 7.50
N VAL A 356 -0.45 15.71 8.14
CA VAL A 356 -1.38 15.62 9.27
C VAL A 356 -0.88 16.43 10.45
N LEU A 357 0.40 16.32 10.80
CA LEU A 357 1.00 17.09 11.89
C LEU A 357 0.94 18.59 11.63
N SER A 358 1.33 19.04 10.44
CA SER A 358 1.23 20.46 10.04
C SER A 358 -0.20 20.97 10.14
N SER A 359 -1.17 20.19 9.63
CA SER A 359 -2.58 20.57 9.65
C SER A 359 -3.13 20.67 11.08
N ALA A 360 -2.68 19.79 11.98
CA ALA A 360 -3.08 19.79 13.39
C ALA A 360 -2.26 20.77 14.26
N GLY A 361 -1.28 21.49 13.68
CA GLY A 361 -0.40 22.40 14.42
C GLY A 361 0.55 21.68 15.38
N LEU A 362 0.96 20.44 15.06
CA LEU A 362 1.85 19.63 15.89
C LEU A 362 3.31 19.76 15.43
N PRO A 363 4.28 19.61 16.36
CA PRO A 363 5.70 19.67 16.04
C PRO A 363 6.11 18.62 14.99
N LEU A 364 6.91 19.05 14.01
CA LEU A 364 7.39 18.15 12.95
C LEU A 364 8.68 17.40 13.35
N GLU A 365 9.36 17.87 14.37
CA GLU A 365 10.63 17.33 14.88
C GLU A 365 10.51 15.85 15.28
N GLY A 366 9.34 15.45 15.76
CA GLY A 366 9.05 14.06 16.14
C GLY A 366 9.05 13.06 14.98
N ILE A 367 8.95 13.53 13.74
CA ILE A 367 8.94 12.63 12.56
C ILE A 367 10.26 11.87 12.43
N GLY A 368 11.37 12.49 12.84
CA GLY A 368 12.70 11.86 12.82
C GLY A 368 12.74 10.50 13.54
N TYR A 369 12.02 10.37 14.66
CA TYR A 369 11.94 9.11 15.41
C TYR A 369 11.21 8.01 14.63
N LEU A 370 10.14 8.39 13.94
CA LEU A 370 9.31 7.46 13.16
C LEU A 370 10.02 6.98 11.89
N VAL A 371 10.82 7.86 11.27
CA VAL A 371 11.63 7.51 10.08
C VAL A 371 12.63 6.40 10.39
N ALA A 372 13.21 6.39 11.60
CA ALA A 372 14.19 5.38 12.00
C ALA A 372 13.62 3.95 11.97
N ILE A 373 12.32 3.77 12.25
CA ILE A 373 11.65 2.47 12.27
C ILE A 373 10.67 2.29 11.10
N ASP A 374 10.63 3.23 10.17
CA ASP A 374 9.61 3.29 9.11
C ASP A 374 9.53 1.98 8.31
N ARG A 375 10.66 1.31 8.07
CA ARG A 375 10.68 0.03 7.34
C ARG A 375 9.85 -1.06 8.00
N ILE A 376 9.95 -1.20 9.32
CA ILE A 376 9.17 -2.20 10.08
C ILE A 376 7.68 -1.82 10.05
N LEU A 377 7.39 -0.53 10.23
CA LEU A 377 6.02 -0.02 10.19
C LEU A 377 5.38 -0.23 8.81
N ASP A 378 6.14 0.00 7.74
CA ASP A 378 5.65 -0.04 6.37
C ASP A 378 5.22 -1.44 5.93
N MET A 379 5.83 -2.49 6.47
CA MET A 379 5.45 -3.87 6.18
C MET A 379 3.97 -4.12 6.52
N MET A 380 3.53 -3.78 7.73
CA MET A 380 2.16 -4.01 8.18
C MET A 380 1.19 -3.02 7.55
N ARG A 381 1.58 -1.76 7.40
CA ARG A 381 0.79 -0.72 6.73
C ARG A 381 0.46 -1.12 5.30
N THR A 382 1.46 -1.60 4.55
CA THR A 382 1.28 -2.00 3.15
C THR A 382 0.41 -3.26 3.04
N MET A 383 0.55 -4.21 3.95
CA MET A 383 -0.36 -5.36 4.00
C MET A 383 -1.81 -4.91 4.22
N THR A 384 -2.04 -3.94 5.10
CA THR A 384 -3.38 -3.36 5.34
C THR A 384 -3.93 -2.67 4.10
N ASN A 385 -3.08 -1.87 3.40
CA ASN A 385 -3.46 -1.21 2.16
C ASN A 385 -3.93 -2.23 1.11
N VAL A 386 -3.10 -3.24 0.84
CA VAL A 386 -3.39 -4.26 -0.18
C VAL A 386 -4.63 -5.09 0.17
N THR A 387 -4.83 -5.40 1.45
CA THR A 387 -6.05 -6.07 1.90
C THR A 387 -7.28 -5.23 1.58
N GLY A 388 -7.26 -3.93 1.88
CA GLY A 388 -8.33 -3.00 1.56
C GLY A 388 -8.56 -2.82 0.05
N GLN A 389 -7.48 -2.84 -0.74
CA GLN A 389 -7.53 -2.79 -2.21
C GLN A 389 -8.25 -4.00 -2.81
N MET A 390 -8.25 -5.14 -2.12
CA MET A 390 -9.00 -6.34 -2.52
C MET A 390 -10.42 -6.39 -1.93
N VAL A 391 -10.60 -5.94 -0.69
CA VAL A 391 -11.93 -5.93 -0.03
C VAL A 391 -12.92 -5.05 -0.79
N VAL A 392 -12.54 -3.81 -1.11
CA VAL A 392 -13.47 -2.86 -1.71
C VAL A 392 -14.03 -3.33 -3.06
N PRO A 393 -13.23 -3.83 -4.01
CA PRO A 393 -13.80 -4.42 -5.23
C PRO A 393 -14.78 -5.57 -4.98
N VAL A 394 -14.52 -6.41 -3.97
CA VAL A 394 -15.43 -7.51 -3.60
C VAL A 394 -16.76 -6.98 -3.05
N LEU A 395 -16.72 -5.97 -2.16
CA LEU A 395 -17.94 -5.35 -1.62
C LEU A 395 -18.79 -4.70 -2.71
N VAL A 396 -18.15 -3.88 -3.57
CA VAL A 396 -18.87 -3.21 -4.68
C VAL A 396 -19.41 -4.23 -5.68
N ALA A 397 -18.64 -5.27 -6.00
CA ALA A 397 -19.12 -6.34 -6.89
C ALA A 397 -20.31 -7.08 -6.28
N ARG A 398 -20.32 -7.31 -4.96
CA ARG A 398 -21.44 -7.90 -4.24
C ARG A 398 -22.69 -7.02 -4.31
N GLU A 399 -22.55 -5.72 -4.01
CA GLU A 399 -23.65 -4.76 -4.05
C GLU A 399 -24.27 -4.63 -5.46
N ARG A 400 -23.46 -4.76 -6.50
CA ARG A 400 -23.85 -4.60 -7.89
C ARG A 400 -24.27 -5.90 -8.59
N GLY A 401 -24.24 -7.02 -7.88
CA GLY A 401 -24.60 -8.31 -8.45
C GLY A 401 -23.67 -8.83 -9.54
N ILE A 402 -22.40 -8.35 -9.53
CA ILE A 402 -21.36 -8.77 -10.48
C ILE A 402 -20.29 -9.66 -9.81
N LEU A 403 -20.53 -10.12 -8.58
CA LEU A 403 -19.70 -11.08 -7.87
C LEU A 403 -20.17 -12.50 -8.16
N ASP A 404 -19.28 -13.36 -8.65
CA ASP A 404 -19.53 -14.80 -8.79
C ASP A 404 -19.38 -15.47 -7.40
N LEU A 405 -20.54 -15.80 -6.79
CA LEU A 405 -20.60 -16.42 -5.48
C LEU A 405 -20.15 -17.90 -5.49
N GLU A 406 -20.22 -18.58 -6.63
CA GLU A 406 -19.73 -19.96 -6.74
C GLU A 406 -18.20 -19.96 -6.65
N VAL A 407 -17.55 -19.07 -7.39
CA VAL A 407 -16.09 -18.86 -7.30
C VAL A 407 -15.70 -18.43 -5.91
N TYR A 408 -16.37 -17.42 -5.32
CA TYR A 408 -16.09 -16.94 -3.97
C TYR A 408 -16.17 -18.05 -2.91
N ASN A 409 -17.12 -18.98 -3.08
CA ASN A 409 -17.44 -20.03 -2.14
C ASN A 409 -16.71 -21.35 -2.37
N ARG A 410 -15.90 -21.50 -3.41
CA ARG A 410 -15.11 -22.70 -3.67
C ARG A 410 -14.29 -23.14 -2.46
N ALA A 411 -14.12 -24.44 -2.30
CA ALA A 411 -13.29 -24.98 -1.23
C ALA A 411 -11.81 -24.65 -1.42
N SER A 412 -11.09 -24.37 -0.33
CA SER A 412 -9.68 -23.97 -0.38
C SER A 412 -8.71 -25.03 -0.94
N SER A 413 -9.12 -26.31 -1.05
CA SER A 413 -8.34 -27.39 -1.63
C SER A 413 -8.14 -27.24 -3.15
N GLU A 414 -9.12 -26.66 -3.85
CA GLU A 414 -9.06 -26.42 -5.30
C GLU A 414 -8.15 -25.23 -5.63
N LEU A 415 -8.14 -24.18 -4.77
CA LEU A 415 -7.30 -22.99 -4.93
C LEU A 415 -5.79 -23.29 -4.82
N VAL A 416 -5.41 -24.30 -4.02
CA VAL A 416 -4.00 -24.70 -3.82
C VAL A 416 -3.52 -25.52 -5.04
N ALA A 417 -4.36 -26.31 -5.67
CA ALA A 417 -4.00 -27.11 -6.85
C ALA A 417 -3.73 -26.23 -8.08
N GLU A 418 -4.52 -25.16 -8.29
CA GLU A 418 -4.32 -24.22 -9.40
C GLU A 418 -3.09 -23.28 -9.22
N GLN A 419 -2.59 -23.10 -8.01
CA GLN A 419 -1.38 -22.29 -7.77
C GLN A 419 -0.07 -23.06 -8.04
N VAL A 420 -0.14 -24.38 -8.14
CA VAL A 420 1.01 -25.29 -8.35
C VAL A 420 1.13 -25.71 -9.83
N ALA A 421 0.09 -25.57 -10.61
CA ALA A 421 0.06 -25.78 -12.07
C ALA A 421 0.36 -24.45 -12.80
#